data_0255a0aae2571829a17b6935f5bd4b13
#
_entry.id   0255a0aae2571829a17b6935f5bd4b13
#
_cell.length_a   1.000
_cell.length_b   1.000
_cell.length_c   1.000
_cell.angle_alpha   90.00
_cell.angle_beta   90.00
_cell.angle_gamma   90.00
#
_symmetry.space_group_name_H-M   'P 1'
#
loop_
_entity.id
_entity.type
_entity.pdbx_description
1 polymer ?
#
loop_
_entity_poly.entity_id
_entity_poly.type
_entity_poly.pdbx_seq_one_letter_code
_entity_poly.pdbx_strand_id
1 'polypeptide(L)'
;HMPHFARTASANASPYDFSSSLAIGLFQFHFTLQNPLDYPDAAESVWRGTLGHALRTLLCHTPQQSCGHCLLRRKCAFSIVFENSYMRELQKGPLRVEPPPPITLYSVSPSGHYHAGDTLSIELVLIAEQQAILPAIVSALDRVVLQFKGQEAVTASLSEVTHIKETTQFSQQPIWNGNWQLPNSIASQIDMPEWLLRNDRVRLRWLTPAVLKHRGA
;
A
#
# COMPACT_ATOMS: atom_id res chain seq x y z
N HIS A 1 28.76 31.20 -14.66
CA HIS A 1 27.41 31.68 -15.03
C HIS A 1 26.42 30.52 -14.86
N MET A 2 25.72 30.53 -13.71
CA MET A 2 24.58 29.64 -13.48
C MET A 2 23.31 30.41 -13.81
N PRO A 3 22.35 29.84 -14.53
CA PRO A 3 21.08 30.52 -14.76
C PRO A 3 20.20 30.45 -13.50
N HIS A 4 19.78 31.61 -13.03
CA HIS A 4 18.75 31.81 -12.02
C HIS A 4 17.40 31.34 -12.57
N PHE A 5 16.85 30.22 -12.09
CA PHE A 5 15.44 29.92 -12.24
C PHE A 5 14.65 30.77 -11.24
N ALA A 6 14.07 31.86 -11.72
CA ALA A 6 13.08 32.62 -10.98
C ALA A 6 11.79 31.79 -10.89
N ARG A 7 11.49 31.28 -9.68
CA ARG A 7 10.15 30.79 -9.34
C ARG A 7 9.25 32.03 -9.15
N THR A 8 8.44 32.33 -10.14
CA THR A 8 7.27 33.17 -9.96
C THR A 8 6.23 32.38 -9.17
N ALA A 9 6.18 32.62 -7.86
CA ALA A 9 5.10 32.11 -7.03
C ALA A 9 3.83 32.89 -7.41
N SER A 10 2.84 32.25 -8.01
CA SER A 10 1.49 32.75 -8.19
C SER A 10 0.86 32.97 -6.82
N ALA A 11 0.55 34.22 -6.46
CA ALA A 11 0.08 34.61 -5.14
C ALA A 11 -1.41 34.31 -4.86
N ASN A 12 -2.05 33.41 -5.63
CA ASN A 12 -3.46 33.04 -5.51
C ASN A 12 -3.70 31.52 -5.49
N ALA A 13 -2.74 30.74 -5.04
CA ALA A 13 -3.01 29.30 -4.79
C ALA A 13 -3.95 29.19 -3.58
N SER A 14 -5.16 28.70 -3.80
CA SER A 14 -6.06 28.25 -2.73
C SER A 14 -5.28 27.30 -1.81
N PRO A 15 -5.43 27.35 -0.48
CA PRO A 15 -4.82 26.40 0.43
C PRO A 15 -5.30 24.95 0.20
N TYR A 16 -6.21 24.74 -0.72
CA TYR A 16 -6.77 23.48 -1.21
C TYR A 16 -6.55 23.30 -2.71
N ASP A 17 -5.37 23.65 -3.21
CA ASP A 17 -4.98 23.28 -4.57
C ASP A 17 -4.76 21.75 -4.59
N PHE A 18 -5.86 21.02 -4.73
CA PHE A 18 -5.83 19.60 -5.03
C PHE A 18 -5.27 19.49 -6.45
N SER A 19 -4.03 19.02 -6.56
CA SER A 19 -3.54 18.57 -7.86
C SER A 19 -4.59 17.62 -8.44
N SER A 20 -5.07 17.91 -9.63
CA SER A 20 -6.16 17.16 -10.28
C SER A 20 -5.79 15.68 -10.57
N SER A 21 -4.56 15.29 -10.28
CA SER A 21 -4.07 13.92 -10.51
C SER A 21 -3.37 13.35 -9.28
N LEU A 22 -3.65 12.09 -8.99
CA LEU A 22 -3.01 11.30 -7.94
C LEU A 22 -2.21 10.16 -8.59
N ALA A 23 -0.91 10.12 -8.34
CA ALA A 23 -0.08 9.00 -8.79
C ALA A 23 -0.34 7.78 -7.89
N ILE A 24 -0.77 6.67 -8.47
CA ILE A 24 -0.93 5.39 -7.77
C ILE A 24 -0.27 4.26 -8.55
N GLY A 25 0.16 3.23 -7.81
CA GLY A 25 0.56 1.95 -8.39
C GLY A 25 -0.32 0.85 -7.82
N LEU A 26 -0.94 0.07 -8.68
CA LEU A 26 -1.74 -1.10 -8.31
C LEU A 26 -0.97 -2.36 -8.69
N PHE A 27 -0.71 -3.20 -7.70
CA PHE A 27 0.10 -4.40 -7.84
C PHE A 27 -0.66 -5.60 -7.32
N GLN A 28 -0.61 -6.72 -8.06
CA GLN A 28 -1.15 -7.98 -7.61
C GLN A 28 0.00 -8.94 -7.31
N PHE A 29 -0.03 -9.52 -6.12
CA PHE A 29 0.96 -10.47 -5.62
C PHE A 29 0.34 -11.84 -5.60
N HIS A 30 1.00 -12.81 -6.22
CA HIS A 30 0.55 -14.20 -6.31
C HIS A 30 1.46 -15.08 -5.46
N PHE A 31 0.85 -15.87 -4.58
CA PHE A 31 1.56 -16.75 -3.65
C PHE A 31 1.16 -18.20 -3.87
N THR A 32 2.13 -19.08 -3.94
CA THR A 32 1.91 -20.53 -3.96
C THR A 32 1.92 -21.07 -2.53
N LEU A 33 0.85 -21.74 -2.15
CA LEU A 33 0.72 -22.38 -0.84
C LEU A 33 1.56 -23.64 -0.74
N GLN A 34 2.21 -23.85 0.40
CA GLN A 34 2.96 -25.08 0.67
C GLN A 34 2.15 -26.09 1.48
N ASN A 35 1.09 -25.66 2.13
CA ASN A 35 0.20 -26.49 2.97
C ASN A 35 -1.26 -26.12 2.67
N PRO A 36 -2.21 -27.04 2.91
CA PRO A 36 -3.64 -26.71 2.78
C PRO A 36 -4.05 -25.58 3.72
N LEU A 37 -5.08 -24.84 3.32
CA LEU A 37 -5.58 -23.67 4.04
C LEU A 37 -7.08 -23.49 3.84
N ASP A 38 -7.82 -23.29 4.93
CA ASP A 38 -9.17 -22.77 4.88
C ASP A 38 -9.11 -21.24 4.91
N TYR A 39 -9.21 -20.64 3.71
CA TYR A 39 -9.03 -19.19 3.53
C TYR A 39 -10.32 -18.45 3.87
N PRO A 40 -10.30 -17.49 4.84
CA PRO A 40 -11.50 -16.80 5.28
C PRO A 40 -11.88 -15.62 4.38
N ASP A 41 -13.12 -15.13 4.51
CA ASP A 41 -13.63 -13.94 3.78
C ASP A 41 -12.88 -12.64 4.13
N ALA A 42 -12.36 -12.51 5.35
CA ALA A 42 -11.71 -11.29 5.83
C ALA A 42 -10.24 -11.56 6.17
N ALA A 43 -9.43 -11.82 5.14
CA ALA A 43 -8.02 -12.16 5.29
C ALA A 43 -7.09 -10.92 5.35
N GLU A 44 -7.57 -9.73 5.03
CA GLU A 44 -6.75 -8.51 4.88
C GLU A 44 -5.97 -8.16 6.15
N SER A 45 -6.56 -8.38 7.32
CA SER A 45 -5.91 -8.11 8.60
C SER A 45 -4.70 -9.02 8.85
N VAL A 46 -4.79 -10.29 8.44
CA VAL A 46 -3.70 -11.26 8.53
C VAL A 46 -2.60 -10.87 7.55
N TRP A 47 -2.93 -10.57 6.30
CA TRP A 47 -1.96 -10.12 5.30
C TRP A 47 -1.26 -8.82 5.70
N ARG A 48 -2.01 -7.84 6.24
CA ARG A 48 -1.42 -6.60 6.75
C ARG A 48 -0.47 -6.86 7.92
N GLY A 49 -0.85 -7.73 8.85
CA GLY A 49 0.02 -8.14 9.97
C GLY A 49 1.27 -8.86 9.47
N THR A 50 1.11 -9.79 8.54
CA THR A 50 2.21 -10.54 7.91
C THR A 50 3.19 -9.60 7.21
N LEU A 51 2.70 -8.66 6.39
CA LEU A 51 3.54 -7.65 5.74
C LEU A 51 4.29 -6.79 6.77
N GLY A 52 3.61 -6.35 7.83
CA GLY A 52 4.22 -5.56 8.89
C GLY A 52 5.34 -6.30 9.60
N HIS A 53 5.10 -7.55 9.96
CA HIS A 53 6.10 -8.40 10.59
C HIS A 53 7.29 -8.65 9.65
N ALA A 54 7.03 -9.00 8.41
CA ALA A 54 8.06 -9.28 7.41
C ALA A 54 8.95 -8.06 7.11
N LEU A 55 8.34 -6.89 6.88
CA LEU A 55 9.09 -5.64 6.68
C LEU A 55 9.92 -5.26 7.91
N ARG A 56 9.37 -5.44 9.11
CA ARG A 56 10.10 -5.15 10.34
C ARG A 56 11.27 -6.10 10.51
N THR A 57 11.10 -7.39 10.27
CA THR A 57 12.17 -8.39 10.34
C THR A 57 13.27 -8.11 9.32
N LEU A 58 12.90 -7.73 8.10
CA LEU A 58 13.85 -7.47 7.03
C LEU A 58 14.66 -6.17 7.24
N LEU A 59 14.00 -5.11 7.71
CA LEU A 59 14.57 -3.75 7.67
C LEU A 59 14.96 -3.19 9.02
N CYS A 60 14.46 -3.73 10.15
CA CYS A 60 14.66 -3.13 11.44
C CYS A 60 15.94 -3.66 12.11
N HIS A 61 16.95 -2.80 12.25
CA HIS A 61 18.19 -3.10 12.95
C HIS A 61 18.12 -2.82 14.46
N THR A 62 17.08 -2.11 14.93
CA THR A 62 16.90 -1.73 16.33
C THR A 62 15.48 -2.07 16.81
N PRO A 63 15.10 -3.36 16.88
CA PRO A 63 13.72 -3.76 17.15
C PRO A 63 13.19 -3.34 18.53
N GLN A 64 14.09 -3.04 19.47
CA GLN A 64 13.75 -2.60 20.83
C GLN A 64 13.45 -1.08 20.92
N GLN A 65 13.83 -0.31 19.90
CA GLN A 65 13.61 1.13 19.87
C GLN A 65 12.29 1.44 19.13
N SER A 66 11.53 2.42 19.62
CA SER A 66 10.35 2.89 18.91
C SER A 66 10.73 3.61 17.61
N CYS A 67 9.93 3.43 16.56
CA CYS A 67 10.17 4.08 15.27
C CYS A 67 10.19 5.61 15.36
N GLY A 68 9.47 6.20 16.31
CA GLY A 68 9.47 7.64 16.57
C GLY A 68 10.86 8.22 16.87
N HIS A 69 11.75 7.46 17.49
CA HIS A 69 13.13 7.87 17.82
C HIS A 69 14.19 7.33 16.84
N CYS A 70 13.77 6.56 15.82
CA CYS A 70 14.68 5.97 14.85
C CYS A 70 15.18 7.01 13.84
N LEU A 71 16.48 7.09 13.63
CA LEU A 71 17.07 8.01 12.63
C LEU A 71 16.66 7.67 11.19
N LEU A 72 16.32 6.41 10.92
CA LEU A 72 15.93 5.93 9.60
C LEU A 72 14.42 6.06 9.34
N ARG A 73 13.61 6.53 10.30
CA ARG A 73 12.14 6.53 10.21
C ARG A 73 11.58 7.16 8.92
N ARG A 74 12.28 8.15 8.36
CA ARG A 74 11.84 8.86 7.12
C ARG A 74 12.06 8.07 5.84
N LYS A 75 12.92 7.05 5.87
CA LYS A 75 13.30 6.24 4.71
C LYS A 75 12.97 4.76 4.88
N CYS A 76 12.62 4.34 6.09
CA CYS A 76 12.31 2.96 6.41
C CYS A 76 10.91 2.61 5.91
N ALA A 77 10.79 1.61 5.01
CA ALA A 77 9.50 1.19 4.46
C ALA A 77 8.51 0.76 5.56
N PHE A 78 8.96 0.07 6.62
CA PHE A 78 8.12 -0.28 7.75
C PHE A 78 7.53 0.97 8.43
N SER A 79 8.38 1.96 8.73
CA SER A 79 7.93 3.18 9.40
C SER A 79 6.98 4.01 8.53
N ILE A 80 7.24 4.08 7.23
CA ILE A 80 6.39 4.80 6.27
C ILE A 80 5.00 4.16 6.20
N VAL A 81 4.92 2.82 6.14
CA VAL A 81 3.68 2.08 5.93
C VAL A 81 2.86 1.94 7.22
N PHE A 82 3.52 1.67 8.35
CA PHE A 82 2.83 1.24 9.57
C PHE A 82 2.84 2.27 10.70
N GLU A 83 3.91 3.05 10.84
CA GLU A 83 4.03 4.00 11.94
C GLU A 83 3.55 5.40 11.59
N ASN A 84 3.66 5.78 10.33
CA ASN A 84 3.22 7.07 9.77
C ASN A 84 3.54 8.32 10.62
N SER A 85 4.43 8.16 11.62
CA SER A 85 4.78 9.18 12.59
C SER A 85 5.43 10.40 11.95
N TYR A 86 6.17 10.18 10.87
CA TYR A 86 6.81 11.25 10.09
C TYR A 86 5.79 12.15 9.39
N MET A 87 4.73 11.60 8.84
CA MET A 87 3.69 12.37 8.17
C MET A 87 2.94 13.29 9.15
N ARG A 88 2.82 12.88 10.41
CA ARG A 88 2.27 13.74 11.48
C ARG A 88 3.13 14.98 11.76
N GLU A 89 4.46 14.84 11.66
CA GLU A 89 5.40 15.95 11.86
C GLU A 89 5.32 16.98 10.74
N LEU A 90 4.96 16.57 9.52
CA LEU A 90 4.83 17.46 8.37
C LEU A 90 3.52 18.27 8.36
N GLN A 91 2.52 17.85 9.13
CA GLN A 91 1.25 18.55 9.20
C GLN A 91 1.38 19.87 9.99
N LYS A 92 1.37 20.97 9.25
CA LYS A 92 1.30 22.32 9.80
C LYS A 92 -0.17 22.72 9.88
N GLY A 93 -0.75 22.80 11.08
CA GLY A 93 -2.12 23.30 11.24
C GLY A 93 -2.78 22.87 12.55
N PRO A 94 -3.92 23.50 12.91
CA PRO A 94 -4.65 23.21 14.15
C PRO A 94 -5.35 21.84 14.13
N LEU A 95 -5.59 21.28 12.95
CA LEU A 95 -6.19 19.96 12.77
C LEU A 95 -5.09 18.90 12.61
N ARG A 96 -4.72 18.28 13.72
CA ARG A 96 -3.86 17.08 13.68
C ARG A 96 -4.71 15.87 13.30
N VAL A 97 -4.97 15.72 12.01
CA VAL A 97 -5.60 14.53 11.47
C VAL A 97 -4.50 13.49 11.23
N GLU A 98 -4.70 12.28 11.71
CA GLU A 98 -3.78 11.19 11.39
C GLU A 98 -3.86 10.93 9.87
N PRO A 99 -2.76 11.11 9.11
CA PRO A 99 -2.79 10.87 7.68
C PRO A 99 -3.09 9.39 7.44
N PRO A 100 -3.87 9.06 6.40
CA PRO A 100 -4.11 7.68 6.03
C PRO A 100 -2.78 6.99 5.68
N PRO A 101 -2.65 5.70 5.94
CA PRO A 101 -1.48 4.96 5.49
C PRO A 101 -1.37 5.02 3.96
N PRO A 102 -0.15 5.18 3.42
CA PRO A 102 0.07 5.35 1.98
C PRO A 102 -0.08 4.04 1.20
N ILE A 103 -0.62 3.03 1.83
CA ILE A 103 -0.79 1.68 1.30
C ILE A 103 -2.18 1.15 1.63
N THR A 104 -2.81 0.51 0.66
CA THR A 104 -4.02 -0.27 0.86
C THR A 104 -3.79 -1.70 0.36
N LEU A 105 -4.29 -2.67 1.11
CA LEU A 105 -4.13 -4.08 0.82
C LEU A 105 -5.52 -4.75 0.80
N TYR A 106 -5.78 -5.55 -0.23
CA TYR A 106 -7.00 -6.33 -0.40
C TYR A 106 -6.68 -7.79 -0.65
N SER A 107 -7.55 -8.68 -0.16
CA SER A 107 -7.57 -10.06 -0.61
C SER A 107 -8.37 -10.16 -1.91
N VAL A 108 -7.79 -10.76 -2.93
CA VAL A 108 -8.46 -10.98 -4.23
C VAL A 108 -8.98 -12.41 -4.32
N SER A 109 -8.29 -13.33 -3.66
CA SER A 109 -8.70 -14.72 -3.61
C SER A 109 -9.99 -14.87 -2.79
N PRO A 110 -11.01 -15.60 -3.31
CA PRO A 110 -12.23 -15.88 -2.56
C PRO A 110 -11.96 -16.74 -1.34
N SER A 111 -12.86 -16.67 -0.35
CA SER A 111 -12.83 -17.63 0.76
C SER A 111 -13.10 -19.05 0.28
N GLY A 112 -12.51 -20.03 0.93
CA GLY A 112 -12.66 -21.43 0.57
C GLY A 112 -11.49 -22.29 1.00
N HIS A 113 -11.59 -23.58 0.66
CA HIS A 113 -10.53 -24.53 0.91
C HIS A 113 -9.52 -24.54 -0.23
N TYR A 114 -8.24 -24.34 0.10
CA TYR A 114 -7.10 -24.36 -0.81
C TYR A 114 -6.17 -25.51 -0.47
N HIS A 115 -5.60 -26.14 -1.48
CA HIS A 115 -4.63 -27.21 -1.35
C HIS A 115 -3.20 -26.69 -1.44
N ALA A 116 -2.25 -27.51 -1.04
CA ALA A 116 -0.84 -27.24 -1.33
C ALA A 116 -0.63 -27.15 -2.85
N GLY A 117 0.08 -26.11 -3.29
CA GLY A 117 0.28 -25.78 -4.70
C GLY A 117 -0.73 -24.79 -5.28
N ASP A 118 -1.86 -24.54 -4.61
CA ASP A 118 -2.82 -23.54 -5.04
C ASP A 118 -2.27 -22.12 -4.86
N THR A 119 -2.82 -21.20 -5.63
CA THR A 119 -2.40 -19.80 -5.62
C THR A 119 -3.37 -18.94 -4.84
N LEU A 120 -2.85 -18.14 -3.90
CA LEU A 120 -3.54 -17.02 -3.29
C LEU A 120 -3.05 -15.70 -3.89
N SER A 121 -3.96 -14.75 -4.05
CA SER A 121 -3.64 -13.43 -4.59
C SER A 121 -4.11 -12.31 -3.67
N ILE A 122 -3.26 -11.31 -3.51
CA ILE A 122 -3.60 -10.05 -2.84
C ILE A 122 -3.29 -8.88 -3.78
N GLU A 123 -4.02 -7.80 -3.62
CA GLU A 123 -3.74 -6.53 -4.29
C GLU A 123 -3.17 -5.52 -3.30
N LEU A 124 -2.20 -4.76 -3.78
CA LEU A 124 -1.53 -3.71 -3.06
C LEU A 124 -1.60 -2.42 -3.86
N VAL A 125 -2.16 -1.38 -3.26
CA VAL A 125 -2.14 -0.02 -3.81
C VAL A 125 -1.08 0.80 -3.09
N LEU A 126 -0.16 1.38 -3.84
CA LEU A 126 0.85 2.32 -3.33
C LEU A 126 0.55 3.72 -3.87
N ILE A 127 0.50 4.69 -2.96
CA ILE A 127 0.13 6.06 -3.28
C ILE A 127 1.39 6.93 -3.42
N ALA A 128 1.44 7.73 -4.48
CA ALA A 128 2.46 8.73 -4.77
C ALA A 128 3.90 8.16 -4.75
N GLU A 129 4.80 8.84 -4.07
CA GLU A 129 6.24 8.47 -4.00
C GLU A 129 6.51 7.12 -3.31
N GLN A 130 5.50 6.54 -2.67
CA GLN A 130 5.67 5.28 -1.92
C GLN A 130 5.90 4.07 -2.82
N GLN A 131 5.77 4.21 -4.11
CA GLN A 131 6.14 3.15 -5.07
C GLN A 131 7.63 2.78 -4.97
N ALA A 132 8.48 3.68 -4.50
CA ALA A 132 9.90 3.42 -4.26
C ALA A 132 10.15 2.31 -3.21
N ILE A 133 9.16 2.00 -2.35
CA ILE A 133 9.28 0.91 -1.35
C ILE A 133 8.88 -0.46 -1.89
N LEU A 134 8.36 -0.56 -3.11
CA LEU A 134 7.91 -1.82 -3.72
C LEU A 134 8.99 -2.93 -3.67
N PRO A 135 10.27 -2.67 -4.00
CA PRO A 135 11.30 -3.71 -3.88
C PRO A 135 11.47 -4.28 -2.48
N ALA A 136 11.35 -3.43 -1.46
CA ALA A 136 11.42 -3.87 -0.06
C ALA A 136 10.20 -4.73 0.31
N ILE A 137 9.00 -4.38 -0.19
CA ILE A 137 7.77 -5.16 0.02
C ILE A 137 7.90 -6.54 -0.64
N VAL A 138 8.35 -6.60 -1.90
CA VAL A 138 8.55 -7.86 -2.64
C VAL A 138 9.55 -8.75 -1.90
N SER A 139 10.69 -8.20 -1.48
CA SER A 139 11.70 -8.94 -0.72
C SER A 139 11.18 -9.42 0.65
N ALA A 140 10.34 -8.63 1.32
CA ALA A 140 9.75 -9.03 2.60
C ALA A 140 8.71 -10.13 2.44
N LEU A 141 7.97 -10.13 1.33
CA LEU A 141 6.90 -11.08 1.04
C LEU A 141 7.36 -12.32 0.25
N ASP A 142 8.65 -12.45 -0.07
CA ASP A 142 9.19 -13.57 -0.84
C ASP A 142 8.76 -14.93 -0.28
N ARG A 143 8.79 -15.07 1.04
CA ARG A 143 8.28 -16.22 1.77
C ARG A 143 7.64 -15.79 3.08
N VAL A 144 6.38 -16.09 3.24
CA VAL A 144 5.58 -15.67 4.39
C VAL A 144 4.94 -16.85 5.11
N VAL A 145 4.63 -16.63 6.39
CA VAL A 145 3.83 -17.54 7.20
C VAL A 145 2.51 -16.85 7.52
N LEU A 146 1.42 -17.45 7.07
CA LEU A 146 0.06 -16.98 7.33
C LEU A 146 -0.50 -17.73 8.54
N GLN A 147 -0.98 -16.98 9.53
CA GLN A 147 -1.58 -17.54 10.73
C GLN A 147 -3.00 -17.04 10.88
N PHE A 148 -3.96 -17.88 10.56
CA PHE A 148 -5.38 -17.62 10.80
C PHE A 148 -5.82 -18.20 12.14
N LYS A 149 -6.81 -17.56 12.77
CA LYS A 149 -7.32 -18.00 14.07
C LYS A 149 -7.91 -19.41 13.98
N GLY A 150 -7.45 -20.30 14.85
CA GLY A 150 -7.95 -21.68 14.92
C GLY A 150 -7.39 -22.62 13.85
N GLN A 151 -6.42 -22.19 13.07
CA GLN A 151 -5.76 -23.00 12.05
C GLN A 151 -4.26 -23.14 12.32
N GLU A 152 -3.63 -24.13 11.73
CA GLU A 152 -2.17 -24.23 11.71
C GLU A 152 -1.56 -23.13 10.82
N ALA A 153 -0.32 -22.77 11.12
CA ALA A 153 0.42 -21.79 10.32
C ALA A 153 0.74 -22.37 8.93
N VAL A 154 0.46 -21.60 7.90
CA VAL A 154 0.65 -22.00 6.51
C VAL A 154 1.74 -21.17 5.87
N THR A 155 2.71 -21.83 5.24
CA THR A 155 3.75 -21.17 4.46
C THR A 155 3.26 -20.91 3.05
N ALA A 156 3.49 -19.69 2.56
CA ALA A 156 3.23 -19.28 1.19
C ALA A 156 4.48 -18.60 0.61
N SER A 157 4.83 -18.95 -0.63
CA SER A 157 5.96 -18.38 -1.35
C SER A 157 5.48 -17.49 -2.48
N LEU A 158 6.03 -16.28 -2.58
CA LEU A 158 5.72 -15.36 -3.66
C LEU A 158 6.19 -15.95 -5.00
N SER A 159 5.29 -16.09 -5.95
CA SER A 159 5.57 -16.63 -7.27
C SER A 159 5.66 -15.55 -8.34
N GLU A 160 4.82 -14.53 -8.24
CA GLU A 160 4.76 -13.46 -9.24
C GLU A 160 4.22 -12.17 -8.63
N VAL A 161 4.66 -11.04 -9.15
CA VAL A 161 4.05 -9.72 -8.93
C VAL A 161 3.72 -9.12 -10.29
N THR A 162 2.46 -8.72 -10.47
CA THR A 162 1.98 -8.04 -11.66
C THR A 162 1.64 -6.60 -11.37
N HIS A 163 1.94 -5.70 -12.29
CA HIS A 163 1.46 -4.32 -12.28
C HIS A 163 0.15 -4.25 -13.08
N ILE A 164 -0.90 -3.77 -12.45
CA ILE A 164 -2.21 -3.57 -13.06
C ILE A 164 -2.28 -2.12 -13.55
N LYS A 165 -2.36 -1.95 -14.87
CA LYS A 165 -2.54 -0.64 -15.49
C LYS A 165 -4.01 -0.39 -15.72
N GLU A 166 -4.52 0.71 -15.19
CA GLU A 166 -5.81 1.26 -15.59
C GLU A 166 -5.66 1.91 -16.97
N THR A 167 -5.90 1.14 -17.99
CA THR A 167 -6.16 1.62 -19.34
C THR A 167 -7.62 1.29 -19.67
N THR A 168 -8.13 1.71 -20.81
CA THR A 168 -9.48 1.33 -21.32
C THR A 168 -9.71 -0.19 -21.34
N GLN A 169 -8.66 -0.97 -21.22
CA GLN A 169 -8.67 -2.41 -20.94
C GLN A 169 -7.63 -2.64 -19.83
N PHE A 170 -8.07 -3.21 -18.70
CA PHE A 170 -7.16 -3.62 -17.63
C PHE A 170 -6.07 -4.53 -18.21
N SER A 171 -4.84 -4.06 -18.22
CA SER A 171 -3.69 -4.86 -18.64
C SER A 171 -2.85 -5.22 -17.43
N GLN A 172 -2.55 -6.49 -17.29
CA GLN A 172 -1.64 -7.01 -16.27
C GLN A 172 -0.28 -7.22 -16.91
N GLN A 173 0.76 -6.65 -16.30
CA GLN A 173 2.12 -6.82 -16.75
C GLN A 173 2.96 -7.41 -15.61
N PRO A 174 3.52 -8.62 -15.77
CA PRO A 174 4.48 -9.14 -14.80
C PRO A 174 5.66 -8.19 -14.65
N ILE A 175 6.01 -7.89 -13.38
CA ILE A 175 7.15 -7.04 -13.03
C ILE A 175 8.18 -7.79 -12.19
N TRP A 176 7.81 -8.91 -11.62
CA TRP A 176 8.69 -9.78 -10.87
C TRP A 176 8.18 -11.23 -10.90
N ASN A 177 9.06 -12.17 -11.15
CA ASN A 177 8.81 -13.63 -11.12
C ASN A 177 10.09 -14.37 -10.69
N GLY A 178 10.72 -13.91 -9.60
CA GLY A 178 12.06 -14.29 -9.21
C GLY A 178 13.13 -13.33 -9.75
N ASN A 179 12.85 -12.63 -10.84
CA ASN A 179 13.68 -11.58 -11.43
C ASN A 179 12.84 -10.34 -11.74
N TRP A 180 13.45 -9.15 -11.56
CA TRP A 180 12.77 -7.89 -11.86
C TRP A 180 12.66 -7.64 -13.36
N GLN A 181 11.46 -7.27 -13.80
CA GLN A 181 11.13 -6.87 -15.17
C GLN A 181 10.43 -5.50 -15.12
N LEU A 182 11.10 -4.52 -14.54
CA LEU A 182 10.48 -3.21 -14.29
C LEU A 182 10.15 -2.51 -15.61
N PRO A 183 8.90 -2.09 -15.80
CA PRO A 183 8.51 -1.21 -16.89
C PRO A 183 9.10 0.19 -16.68
N ASN A 184 9.16 1.00 -17.74
CA ASN A 184 9.67 2.37 -17.70
C ASN A 184 8.88 3.29 -16.73
N SER A 185 7.63 2.95 -16.43
CA SER A 185 6.80 3.60 -15.42
C SER A 185 5.89 2.59 -14.73
N ILE A 186 5.89 2.60 -13.41
CA ILE A 186 4.99 1.82 -12.55
C ILE A 186 3.90 2.67 -11.90
N ALA A 187 3.84 3.96 -12.24
CA ALA A 187 2.81 4.87 -11.77
C ALA A 187 1.74 5.08 -12.84
N SER A 188 0.48 4.95 -12.44
CA SER A 188 -0.66 5.49 -13.17
C SER A 188 -1.10 6.78 -12.49
N GLN A 189 -1.39 7.81 -13.29
CA GLN A 189 -2.04 9.00 -12.78
C GLN A 189 -3.55 8.80 -12.87
N ILE A 190 -4.24 8.92 -11.76
CA ILE A 190 -5.69 8.98 -11.73
C ILE A 190 -6.09 10.45 -11.65
N ASP A 191 -6.73 10.93 -12.71
CA ASP A 191 -7.32 12.25 -12.72
C ASP A 191 -8.59 12.26 -11.90
N MET A 192 -8.71 13.24 -11.01
CA MET A 192 -9.92 13.40 -10.23
C MET A 192 -11.06 13.89 -11.15
N PRO A 193 -12.17 13.14 -11.27
CA PRO A 193 -13.24 13.54 -12.16
C PRO A 193 -13.83 14.88 -11.71
N GLU A 194 -14.07 15.80 -12.66
CA GLU A 194 -14.57 17.16 -12.39
C GLU A 194 -15.84 17.19 -11.53
N TRP A 195 -16.73 16.18 -11.67
CA TRP A 195 -17.95 16.12 -10.88
C TRP A 195 -17.68 15.92 -9.38
N LEU A 196 -16.57 15.28 -9.01
CA LEU A 196 -16.17 15.13 -7.62
C LEU A 196 -15.67 16.44 -7.02
N LEU A 197 -15.08 17.31 -7.84
CA LEU A 197 -14.57 18.62 -7.42
C LEU A 197 -15.68 19.66 -7.30
N ARG A 198 -16.84 19.45 -7.94
CA ARG A 198 -17.94 20.40 -8.00
C ARG A 198 -19.11 20.10 -7.06
N ASN A 199 -19.15 18.91 -6.47
CA ASN A 199 -20.25 18.48 -5.59
C ASN A 199 -19.84 18.56 -4.13
N ASP A 200 -20.66 19.18 -3.31
CA ASP A 200 -20.56 19.22 -1.85
C ASP A 200 -21.05 17.93 -1.19
N ARG A 201 -21.64 17.02 -1.96
CA ARG A 201 -22.17 15.75 -1.50
C ARG A 201 -21.67 14.60 -2.34
N VAL A 202 -21.15 13.57 -1.67
CA VAL A 202 -20.68 12.32 -2.28
C VAL A 202 -21.43 11.15 -1.67
N ARG A 203 -21.95 10.25 -2.52
CA ARG A 203 -22.53 8.99 -2.08
C ARG A 203 -21.43 7.92 -2.10
N LEU A 204 -21.08 7.41 -0.93
CA LEU A 204 -20.14 6.31 -0.78
C LEU A 204 -20.92 4.98 -0.64
N ARG A 205 -20.48 3.97 -1.39
CA ARG A 205 -20.93 2.59 -1.23
C ARG A 205 -19.75 1.74 -0.75
N TRP A 206 -19.89 1.19 0.44
CA TRP A 206 -18.90 0.27 0.98
C TRP A 206 -19.13 -1.12 0.38
N LEU A 207 -18.09 -1.71 -0.20
CA LEU A 207 -18.12 -3.07 -0.74
C LEU A 207 -17.55 -4.09 0.24
N THR A 208 -16.82 -3.61 1.24
CA THR A 208 -16.25 -4.39 2.34
C THR A 208 -16.62 -3.75 3.67
N PRO A 209 -16.56 -4.47 4.80
CA PRO A 209 -16.77 -3.89 6.13
C PRO A 209 -15.84 -2.71 6.36
N ALA A 210 -16.40 -1.59 6.82
CA ALA A 210 -15.64 -0.39 7.15
C ALA A 210 -16.00 0.11 8.55
N VAL A 211 -14.99 0.60 9.26
CA VAL A 211 -15.18 1.25 10.57
C VAL A 211 -14.99 2.75 10.38
N LEU A 212 -16.06 3.49 10.58
CA LEU A 212 -16.03 4.96 10.59
C LEU A 212 -15.85 5.44 12.02
N LYS A 213 -14.79 6.20 12.28
CA LYS A 213 -14.59 6.89 13.56
C LYS A 213 -15.02 8.34 13.40
N HIS A 214 -16.00 8.75 14.20
CA HIS A 214 -16.41 10.15 14.32
C HIS A 214 -15.87 10.75 15.62
N ARG A 215 -15.52 12.03 15.63
CA ARG A 215 -15.09 12.75 16.84
C ARG A 215 -16.26 12.78 17.82
N GLY A 216 -16.10 12.16 18.99
CA GLY A 216 -17.02 12.25 20.09
C GLY A 216 -17.90 11.02 20.34
N ALA A 217 -17.60 9.86 19.76
CA ALA A 217 -18.16 8.58 20.16
C ALA A 217 -17.09 7.66 20.75
#